data_bc169ae2dfdc0df1358cbfb6f35c4a59
#
_entry.id   bc169ae2dfdc0df1358cbfb6f35c4a59
#
_cell.length_a   1.000
_cell.length_b   1.000
_cell.length_c   1.000
_cell.angle_alpha   90.00
_cell.angle_beta   90.00
_cell.angle_gamma   90.00
#
_symmetry.space_group_name_H-M   'P 1'
#
loop_
_entity.id
_entity.type
_entity.pdbx_description
1 polymer ?
#
loop_
_entity_poly.entity_id
_entity_poly.type
_entity_poly.pdbx_seq_one_letter_code
_entity_poly.pdbx_strand_id
1 'polypeptide(L)'
;LPYEGISMGGSVFSIWDLLPDQAVRILLQKIRKKQFQVGDGFLESFRRDVRKSAVYIKKRKKICIQGKVTLIFGSEDPLTAGYRKKYKKWRTWLPVSYHVHNLGGKKHFLTEDAPGELMKLIETQVWRKEQYGEQNIQG
;
A
#
# COMPACT_ATOMS: atom_id res chain seq x y z
N LEU A 1 8.05 5.70 0.53
CA LEU A 1 7.44 4.44 0.09
C LEU A 1 8.54 3.45 -0.26
N PRO A 2 8.37 2.13 -0.03
CA PRO A 2 9.35 1.10 -0.38
C PRO A 2 9.62 1.01 -1.89
N TYR A 3 8.79 1.66 -2.71
CA TYR A 3 8.87 1.67 -4.18
C TYR A 3 9.42 2.97 -4.76
N GLU A 4 9.85 3.92 -3.92
CA GLU A 4 10.53 5.12 -4.43
C GLU A 4 11.89 4.71 -5.00
N GLY A 5 12.10 4.99 -6.29
CA GLY A 5 13.35 4.73 -6.96
C GLY A 5 14.41 5.78 -6.62
N ILE A 6 15.63 5.34 -6.39
CA ILE A 6 16.82 6.18 -6.28
C ILE A 6 17.50 6.19 -7.64
N SER A 7 17.80 7.36 -8.17
CA SER A 7 18.51 7.47 -9.45
C SER A 7 20.01 7.60 -9.21
N MET A 8 20.77 6.64 -9.74
CA MET A 8 22.22 6.70 -9.75
C MET A 8 22.73 6.33 -11.15
N GLY A 9 23.53 7.20 -11.75
CA GLY A 9 24.13 6.95 -13.05
C GLY A 9 23.13 6.66 -14.18
N GLY A 10 21.95 7.28 -14.17
CA GLY A 10 20.89 7.04 -15.16
C GLY A 10 20.00 5.82 -14.92
N SER A 11 20.39 4.92 -14.02
CA SER A 11 19.60 3.74 -13.65
C SER A 11 18.69 4.05 -12.45
N VAL A 12 17.52 3.43 -12.41
CA VAL A 12 16.57 3.53 -11.30
C VAL A 12 16.71 2.30 -10.42
N PHE A 13 17.16 2.51 -9.18
CA PHE A 13 17.24 1.46 -8.17
C PHE A 13 16.17 1.68 -7.12
N SER A 14 15.66 0.60 -6.56
CA SER A 14 14.85 0.62 -5.34
C SER A 14 15.77 0.49 -4.13
N ILE A 15 15.35 0.99 -2.96
CA ILE A 15 16.04 0.73 -1.70
C ILE A 15 16.23 -0.78 -1.45
N TRP A 16 15.31 -1.61 -1.94
CA TRP A 16 15.37 -3.06 -1.84
C TRP A 16 16.54 -3.68 -2.65
N ASP A 17 17.03 -2.98 -3.68
CA ASP A 17 18.19 -3.41 -4.45
C ASP A 17 19.50 -3.19 -3.70
N LEU A 18 19.50 -2.26 -2.75
CA LEU A 18 20.67 -1.91 -1.95
C LEU A 18 20.80 -2.80 -0.70
N LEU A 19 19.74 -3.51 -0.32
CA LEU A 19 19.75 -4.40 0.84
C LEU A 19 20.31 -5.78 0.48
N PRO A 20 21.17 -6.38 1.34
CA PRO A 20 21.55 -7.77 1.21
C PRO A 20 20.33 -8.70 1.22
N ASP A 21 20.41 -9.83 0.53
CA ASP A 21 19.30 -10.80 0.42
C ASP A 21 18.77 -11.24 1.77
N GLN A 22 19.65 -11.50 2.74
CA GLN A 22 19.26 -11.88 4.08
C GLN A 22 18.42 -10.79 4.78
N ALA A 23 18.77 -9.52 4.60
CA ALA A 23 18.00 -8.40 5.17
C ALA A 23 16.61 -8.31 4.53
N VAL A 24 16.51 -8.49 3.21
CA VAL A 24 15.23 -8.51 2.50
C VAL A 24 14.36 -9.67 2.98
N ARG A 25 14.93 -10.88 3.15
CA ARG A 25 14.23 -12.05 3.67
C ARG A 25 13.64 -11.78 5.06
N ILE A 26 14.45 -11.24 5.97
CA ILE A 26 13.99 -10.91 7.33
C ILE A 26 12.85 -9.89 7.30
N LEU A 27 12.96 -8.84 6.47
CA LEU A 27 11.91 -7.85 6.34
C LEU A 27 10.62 -8.44 5.76
N LEU A 28 10.72 -9.26 4.71
CA LEU A 28 9.56 -9.92 4.10
C LEU A 28 8.86 -10.89 5.07
N GLN A 29 9.61 -11.58 5.92
CA GLN A 29 9.05 -12.42 6.98
C GLN A 29 8.32 -11.61 8.05
N LYS A 30 8.84 -10.42 8.40
CA LYS A 30 8.21 -9.55 9.42
C LYS A 30 6.88 -8.94 8.98
N ILE A 31 6.67 -8.72 7.68
CA ILE A 31 5.43 -8.12 7.17
C ILE A 31 4.27 -9.11 7.10
N ARG A 32 4.53 -10.40 7.22
CA ARG A 32 3.52 -11.46 7.28
C ARG A 32 3.32 -11.97 8.71
N LYS A 33 2.10 -12.34 9.04
CA LYS A 33 1.76 -12.97 10.31
C LYS A 33 2.13 -14.45 10.31
N LYS A 34 1.91 -15.12 9.18
CA LYS A 34 2.24 -16.54 9.01
C LYS A 34 3.72 -16.69 8.66
N GLN A 35 4.37 -17.68 9.26
CA GLN A 35 5.73 -18.08 8.86
C GLN A 35 5.72 -18.55 7.41
N PHE A 36 6.59 -17.97 6.62
CA PHE A 36 6.73 -18.31 5.21
C PHE A 36 8.23 -18.26 4.86
N GLN A 37 8.68 -19.29 4.18
CA GLN A 37 10.06 -19.32 3.69
C GLN A 37 10.18 -18.49 2.41
N VAL A 38 11.06 -17.49 2.46
CA VAL A 38 11.41 -16.69 1.29
C VAL A 38 12.46 -17.44 0.49
N GLY A 39 12.03 -18.22 -0.50
CA GLY A 39 12.94 -18.90 -1.42
C GLY A 39 13.62 -17.92 -2.40
N ASP A 40 14.69 -18.39 -3.08
CA ASP A 40 15.46 -17.56 -4.01
C ASP A 40 14.62 -17.05 -5.19
N GLY A 41 13.83 -17.91 -5.79
CA GLY A 41 12.95 -17.52 -6.89
C GLY A 41 11.91 -16.47 -6.52
N PHE A 42 11.39 -16.50 -5.27
CA PHE A 42 10.51 -15.45 -4.78
C PHE A 42 11.27 -14.14 -4.62
N LEU A 43 12.47 -14.18 -4.04
CA LEU A 43 13.28 -13.00 -3.81
C LEU A 43 13.65 -12.30 -5.12
N GLU A 44 14.04 -13.06 -6.11
CA GLU A 44 14.35 -12.55 -7.45
C GLU A 44 13.12 -11.90 -8.11
N SER A 45 11.97 -12.56 -8.06
CA SER A 45 10.71 -12.01 -8.57
C SER A 45 10.31 -10.73 -7.83
N PHE A 46 10.42 -10.72 -6.52
CA PHE A 46 10.15 -9.55 -5.70
C PHE A 46 11.04 -8.35 -6.10
N ARG A 47 12.36 -8.55 -6.22
CA ARG A 47 13.29 -7.50 -6.63
C ARG A 47 12.96 -6.96 -8.03
N ARG A 48 12.66 -7.86 -8.98
CA ARG A 48 12.26 -7.48 -10.33
C ARG A 48 11.00 -6.60 -10.33
N ASP A 49 9.99 -6.97 -9.55
CA ASP A 49 8.72 -6.25 -9.52
C ASP A 49 8.87 -4.90 -8.83
N VAL A 50 9.67 -4.82 -7.78
CA VAL A 50 9.99 -3.55 -7.12
C VAL A 50 10.74 -2.60 -8.06
N ARG A 51 11.71 -3.08 -8.86
CA ARG A 51 12.38 -2.27 -9.88
C ARG A 51 11.42 -1.74 -10.93
N LYS A 52 10.55 -2.63 -11.46
CA LYS A 52 9.51 -2.21 -12.43
C LYS A 52 8.62 -1.13 -11.86
N SER A 53 8.16 -1.29 -10.61
CA SER A 53 7.34 -0.32 -9.93
C SER A 53 8.06 1.02 -9.75
N ALA A 54 9.34 1.00 -9.34
CA ALA A 54 10.14 2.21 -9.18
C ALA A 54 10.32 2.97 -10.51
N VAL A 55 10.60 2.25 -11.60
CA VAL A 55 10.71 2.82 -12.96
C VAL A 55 9.37 3.42 -13.39
N TYR A 56 8.27 2.72 -13.16
CA TYR A 56 6.93 3.19 -13.48
C TYR A 56 6.60 4.47 -12.73
N ILE A 57 6.79 4.49 -11.41
CA ILE A 57 6.53 5.66 -10.56
C ILE A 57 7.34 6.88 -11.02
N LYS A 58 8.59 6.70 -11.41
CA LYS A 58 9.43 7.80 -11.90
C LYS A 58 8.99 8.35 -13.26
N LYS A 59 8.57 7.48 -14.17
CA LYS A 59 8.24 7.85 -15.56
C LYS A 59 6.82 8.35 -15.75
N ARG A 60 5.90 8.00 -14.88
CA ARG A 60 4.48 8.28 -15.07
C ARG A 60 4.15 9.76 -14.95
N LYS A 61 3.21 10.23 -15.76
CA LYS A 61 2.56 11.52 -15.59
C LYS A 61 1.68 11.49 -14.33
N LYS A 62 1.54 12.62 -13.65
CA LYS A 62 0.61 12.73 -12.52
C LYS A 62 -0.80 12.46 -13.01
N ILE A 63 -1.41 11.40 -12.52
CA ILE A 63 -2.80 11.06 -12.76
C ILE A 63 -3.50 11.14 -11.41
N CYS A 64 -4.46 12.04 -11.27
CA CYS A 64 -5.30 12.07 -10.08
C CYS A 64 -6.36 10.96 -10.21
N ILE A 65 -6.48 10.13 -9.16
CA ILE A 65 -7.51 9.10 -9.10
C ILE A 65 -8.87 9.80 -9.01
N GLN A 66 -9.77 9.49 -9.95
CA GLN A 66 -11.15 9.96 -9.90
C GLN A 66 -11.99 9.03 -9.04
N GLY A 67 -12.92 9.59 -8.25
CA GLY A 67 -13.82 8.83 -7.41
C GLY A 67 -13.44 8.81 -5.93
N LYS A 68 -14.12 7.95 -5.19
CA LYS A 68 -13.93 7.81 -3.73
C LYS A 68 -12.72 6.92 -3.46
N VAL A 69 -11.83 7.36 -2.59
CA VAL A 69 -10.64 6.61 -2.20
C VAL A 69 -10.63 6.36 -0.70
N THR A 70 -10.39 5.13 -0.32
CA THR A 70 -10.16 4.74 1.06
C THR A 70 -8.79 4.07 1.16
N LEU A 71 -7.93 4.62 2.00
CA LEU A 71 -6.62 4.04 2.33
C LEU A 71 -6.75 3.24 3.62
N ILE A 72 -6.33 1.98 3.59
CA ILE A 72 -6.41 1.09 4.75
C ILE A 72 -4.99 0.60 5.08
N PHE A 73 -4.60 0.75 6.34
CA PHE A 73 -3.28 0.38 6.83
C PHE A 73 -3.39 -0.51 8.06
N GLY A 74 -2.46 -1.45 8.21
CA GLY A 74 -2.25 -2.18 9.47
C GLY A 74 -1.37 -1.37 10.41
N SER A 75 -1.72 -1.28 11.70
CA SER A 75 -0.96 -0.50 12.67
C SER A 75 0.43 -1.04 12.95
N GLU A 76 0.63 -2.35 12.75
CA GLU A 76 1.90 -3.05 12.96
C GLU A 76 2.63 -3.36 11.64
N ASP A 77 2.21 -2.75 10.54
CA ASP A 77 2.89 -2.92 9.26
C ASP A 77 4.17 -2.07 9.20
N PRO A 78 5.36 -2.69 9.18
CA PRO A 78 6.61 -1.96 9.12
C PRO A 78 6.81 -1.20 7.81
N LEU A 79 6.16 -1.61 6.72
CA LEU A 79 6.26 -0.94 5.41
C LEU A 79 5.50 0.38 5.39
N THR A 80 4.40 0.44 6.13
CA THR A 80 3.58 1.65 6.26
C THR A 80 3.82 2.40 7.57
N ALA A 81 4.80 1.99 8.37
CA ALA A 81 5.20 2.69 9.58
C ALA A 81 5.44 4.18 9.29
N GLY A 82 4.81 5.06 10.07
CA GLY A 82 4.84 6.50 9.82
C GLY A 82 3.97 6.95 8.64
N TYR A 83 2.97 6.14 8.23
CA TYR A 83 2.05 6.47 7.13
C TYR A 83 1.44 7.86 7.27
N ARG A 84 1.13 8.34 8.47
CA ARG A 84 0.60 9.69 8.73
C ARG A 84 1.44 10.82 8.15
N LYS A 85 2.76 10.59 8.01
CA LYS A 85 3.68 11.53 7.35
C LYS A 85 3.86 11.19 5.87
N LYS A 86 3.87 9.90 5.54
CA LYS A 86 4.18 9.41 4.19
C LYS A 86 3.01 9.53 3.22
N TYR A 87 1.76 9.31 3.66
CA TYR A 87 0.61 9.41 2.76
C TYR A 87 0.39 10.83 2.22
N LYS A 88 0.91 11.85 2.91
CA LYS A 88 0.89 13.22 2.40
C LYS A 88 1.55 13.35 1.02
N LYS A 89 2.54 12.52 0.73
CA LYS A 89 3.17 12.45 -0.60
C LYS A 89 2.21 11.91 -1.68
N TRP A 90 1.17 11.19 -1.29
CA TRP A 90 0.15 10.64 -2.19
C TRP A 90 -0.94 11.66 -2.53
N ARG A 91 -0.98 12.81 -1.84
CA ARG A 91 -2.00 13.85 -2.10
C ARG A 91 -2.06 14.29 -3.55
N THR A 92 -0.97 14.20 -4.28
CA THR A 92 -0.92 14.52 -5.71
C THR A 92 -1.64 13.48 -6.60
N TRP A 93 -2.03 12.36 -6.04
CA TRP A 93 -2.65 11.21 -6.72
C TRP A 93 -4.06 10.95 -6.22
N LEU A 94 -4.33 11.40 -5.00
CA LEU A 94 -5.60 11.21 -4.32
C LEU A 94 -6.56 12.33 -4.69
N PRO A 95 -7.87 12.06 -4.72
CA PRO A 95 -8.88 13.10 -4.84
C PRO A 95 -8.79 14.05 -3.65
N VAL A 96 -9.46 15.21 -3.75
CA VAL A 96 -9.48 16.23 -2.70
C VAL A 96 -9.96 15.65 -1.37
N SER A 97 -10.95 14.76 -1.40
CA SER A 97 -11.41 14.05 -0.20
C SER A 97 -11.14 12.54 -0.33
N TYR A 98 -10.56 11.97 0.70
CA TYR A 98 -10.31 10.53 0.84
C TYR A 98 -10.38 10.15 2.31
N HIS A 99 -10.62 8.87 2.57
CA HIS A 99 -10.68 8.31 3.92
C HIS A 99 -9.41 7.54 4.25
N VAL A 100 -9.00 7.57 5.51
CA VAL A 100 -7.85 6.81 6.00
C VAL A 100 -8.31 5.99 7.20
N HIS A 101 -8.13 4.68 7.13
CA HIS A 101 -8.41 3.75 8.21
C HIS A 101 -7.14 3.02 8.65
N ASN A 102 -7.01 2.84 9.96
CA ASN A 102 -5.93 2.08 10.55
C ASN A 102 -6.52 0.91 11.33
N LEU A 103 -6.21 -0.31 10.89
CA LEU A 103 -6.61 -1.54 11.57
C LEU A 103 -5.59 -1.87 12.66
N GLY A 104 -6.03 -1.80 13.93
CA GLY A 104 -5.21 -2.06 15.09
C GLY A 104 -4.66 -3.49 15.13
N GLY A 105 -3.37 -3.67 15.50
CA GLY A 105 -2.74 -4.97 15.63
C GLY A 105 -2.60 -5.77 14.34
N LYS A 106 -2.73 -5.14 13.16
CA LYS A 106 -2.64 -5.82 11.87
C LYS A 106 -1.35 -5.44 11.13
N LYS A 107 -0.84 -6.39 10.36
CA LYS A 107 0.35 -6.25 9.54
C LYS A 107 0.02 -5.84 8.10
N HIS A 108 0.90 -6.15 7.17
CA HIS A 108 0.80 -5.72 5.77
C HIS A 108 -0.29 -6.44 4.98
N PHE A 109 -0.44 -7.74 5.19
CA PHE A 109 -1.37 -8.59 4.44
C PHE A 109 -2.75 -8.63 5.12
N LEU A 110 -3.49 -7.54 5.03
CA LEU A 110 -4.79 -7.38 5.70
C LEU A 110 -5.82 -8.43 5.27
N THR A 111 -5.76 -8.90 4.04
CA THR A 111 -6.62 -9.98 3.54
C THR A 111 -6.36 -11.33 4.22
N GLU A 112 -5.14 -11.55 4.70
CA GLU A 112 -4.77 -12.75 5.47
C GLU A 112 -4.95 -12.54 6.98
N ASP A 113 -4.62 -11.35 7.47
CA ASP A 113 -4.57 -11.04 8.90
C ASP A 113 -5.96 -10.71 9.50
N ALA A 114 -6.82 -10.10 8.70
CA ALA A 114 -8.10 -9.57 9.16
C ALA A 114 -9.17 -9.54 8.06
N PRO A 115 -9.45 -10.67 7.37
CA PRO A 115 -10.40 -10.66 6.25
C PRO A 115 -11.78 -10.17 6.64
N GLY A 116 -12.30 -10.59 7.80
CA GLY A 116 -13.62 -10.18 8.29
C GLY A 116 -13.70 -8.70 8.65
N GLU A 117 -12.67 -8.15 9.32
CA GLU A 117 -12.62 -6.72 9.65
C GLU A 117 -12.51 -5.86 8.38
N LEU A 118 -11.68 -6.31 7.43
CA LEU A 118 -11.50 -5.64 6.14
C LEU A 118 -12.81 -5.62 5.34
N MET A 119 -13.51 -6.75 5.24
CA MET A 119 -14.80 -6.84 4.55
C MET A 119 -15.84 -5.95 5.19
N LYS A 120 -15.99 -6.00 6.52
CA LYS A 120 -16.92 -5.14 7.25
C LYS A 120 -16.63 -3.65 7.03
N LEU A 121 -15.35 -3.26 6.96
CA LEU A 121 -14.96 -1.90 6.66
C LEU A 121 -15.37 -1.50 5.23
N ILE A 122 -15.09 -2.35 4.25
CA ILE A 122 -15.45 -2.14 2.85
C ILE A 122 -16.98 -2.00 2.71
N GLU A 123 -17.74 -2.92 3.26
CA GLU A 123 -19.20 -2.89 3.28
C GLU A 123 -19.71 -1.57 3.86
N THR A 124 -19.21 -1.16 5.04
CA THR A 124 -19.61 0.08 5.68
C THR A 124 -19.33 1.31 4.80
N GLN A 125 -18.23 1.31 4.05
CA GLN A 125 -17.87 2.44 3.18
C GLN A 125 -18.66 2.45 1.87
N VAL A 126 -19.05 1.30 1.35
CA VAL A 126 -19.82 1.17 0.10
C VAL A 126 -21.32 1.36 0.37
N TRP A 127 -21.90 0.59 1.30
CA TRP A 127 -23.35 0.48 1.49
C TRP A 127 -23.99 1.65 2.25
N ARG A 128 -23.31 2.23 3.26
CA ARG A 128 -23.88 3.39 3.99
C ARG A 128 -24.12 4.62 3.13
N LYS A 129 -23.49 4.72 1.97
CA LYS A 129 -23.62 5.89 1.08
C LYS A 129 -24.68 5.74 0.02
N GLU A 130 -25.12 4.54 -0.31
CA GLU A 130 -26.26 4.35 -1.20
C GLU A 130 -27.56 4.77 -0.53
N GLN A 131 -27.72 4.51 0.77
CA GLN A 131 -28.90 4.91 1.54
C GLN A 131 -29.04 6.45 1.74
N TYR A 132 -27.94 7.21 1.72
CA TYR A 132 -27.98 8.68 1.84
C TYR A 132 -28.03 9.40 0.48
N GLY A 133 -27.75 8.71 -0.62
CA GLY A 133 -27.83 9.28 -1.98
C GLY A 133 -29.24 9.36 -2.52
N GLU A 134 -30.14 8.49 -2.08
CA GLU A 134 -31.52 8.46 -2.56
C GLU A 134 -32.48 9.44 -1.86
N GLN A 135 -32.09 9.99 -0.71
CA GLN A 135 -32.92 10.95 0.04
C GLN A 135 -32.83 12.41 -0.41
N ASN A 136 -31.88 12.75 -1.30
CA ASN A 136 -31.67 14.13 -1.76
C ASN A 136 -32.20 14.43 -3.18
N ILE A 137 -33.04 13.58 -3.75
CA ILE A 137 -33.65 13.82 -5.09
C ILE A 137 -35.17 14.08 -5.00
N GLN A 138 -35.71 14.30 -3.80
CA GLN A 138 -37.10 14.75 -3.61
C GLN A 138 -37.08 16.06 -2.82
N GLY A 139 -36.84 17.14 -3.52
CA GLY A 139 -36.94 18.49 -3.01
C GLY A 139 -36.84 19.49 -4.13
#